data_bb38b3e8f37816c207d322093c4a63f8
#
_entry.id   bb38b3e8f37816c207d322093c4a63f8
#
_cell.length_a   1.000
_cell.length_b   1.000
_cell.length_c   1.000
_cell.angle_alpha   90.00
_cell.angle_beta   90.00
_cell.angle_gamma   90.00
#
_symmetry.space_group_name_H-M   'P 1'
#
loop_
_entity.id
_entity.type
_entity.pdbx_description
1 polymer ?
#
loop_
_entity_poly.entity_id
_entity_poly.type
_entity_poly.pdbx_seq_one_letter_code
_entity_poly.pdbx_strand_id
1 'polypeptide(L)'
;MSEKITFLLNWHATPYHAPIFLAQAKGFFHEEGIKVAILEPNDPSDVTEIIGSGKADMGTKAMIHTIAGAARGFPIESIGTLLDEPFTGVVYLAISGIKDFTSLRGKRVGYVGEFGKIQIDELAAHYGMSQSDYTAVRVGMNVADAIKRGEIDAGISLENVQMVELEEWCKETGRPSDEVKMLRIDELAQLGCCCFCSILYIANKPFLEKHPEKARAFMRGVKRATDYLTSFPTEAWGEYKQYKKQMNSSL
;
A
#
# COMPACT_ATOMS: atom_id res chain seq x y z
N MET A 1 -32.80 8.45 3.93
CA MET A 1 -32.00 7.47 3.17
C MET A 1 -30.57 7.58 3.65
N SER A 2 -29.94 6.50 4.12
CA SER A 2 -28.51 6.54 4.54
C SER A 2 -27.69 6.77 3.28
N GLU A 3 -27.16 7.97 3.15
CA GLU A 3 -26.22 8.30 2.09
C GLU A 3 -25.00 7.38 2.20
N LYS A 4 -24.59 6.83 1.09
CA LYS A 4 -23.52 5.87 0.97
C LYS A 4 -22.18 6.61 1.11
N ILE A 5 -21.27 6.11 1.98
CA ILE A 5 -19.89 6.60 2.04
C ILE A 5 -19.13 6.01 0.85
N THR A 6 -18.44 6.85 0.09
CA THR A 6 -17.49 6.43 -0.92
C THR A 6 -16.09 6.33 -0.31
N PHE A 7 -15.52 5.13 -0.33
CA PHE A 7 -14.21 4.84 0.25
C PHE A 7 -13.24 4.36 -0.83
N LEU A 8 -12.17 5.12 -1.05
CA LEU A 8 -11.18 4.84 -2.09
C LEU A 8 -9.91 4.22 -1.50
N LEU A 9 -9.53 3.04 -1.97
CA LEU A 9 -8.29 2.39 -1.58
C LEU A 9 -7.07 3.13 -2.17
N ASN A 10 -5.91 3.00 -1.53
CA ASN A 10 -4.65 3.54 -2.06
C ASN A 10 -4.03 2.68 -3.16
N TRP A 11 -4.54 1.48 -3.35
CA TRP A 11 -4.06 0.45 -4.27
C TRP A 11 -5.23 -0.46 -4.67
N HIS A 12 -5.02 -1.41 -5.61
CA HIS A 12 -5.98 -2.51 -5.74
C HIS A 12 -6.05 -3.30 -4.41
N ALA A 13 -7.14 -4.02 -4.21
CA ALA A 13 -7.34 -4.76 -2.95
C ALA A 13 -6.24 -5.79 -2.73
N THR A 14 -5.57 -5.67 -1.60
CA THR A 14 -4.42 -6.50 -1.15
C THR A 14 -4.70 -7.02 0.26
N PRO A 15 -3.91 -7.95 0.80
CA PRO A 15 -4.13 -8.52 2.13
C PRO A 15 -4.29 -7.47 3.25
N TYR A 16 -3.53 -6.38 3.23
CA TYR A 16 -3.63 -5.36 4.28
C TYR A 16 -4.94 -4.56 4.27
N HIS A 17 -5.72 -4.62 3.20
CA HIS A 17 -7.07 -4.04 3.17
C HIS A 17 -8.14 -4.94 3.81
N ALA A 18 -7.78 -6.14 4.27
CA ALA A 18 -8.73 -7.10 4.83
C ALA A 18 -9.69 -6.52 5.89
N PRO A 19 -9.27 -5.66 6.84
CA PRO A 19 -10.19 -5.09 7.81
C PRO A 19 -11.37 -4.34 7.20
N ILE A 20 -11.15 -3.63 6.07
CA ILE A 20 -12.19 -2.84 5.41
C ILE A 20 -13.23 -3.76 4.77
N PHE A 21 -12.77 -4.79 4.05
CA PHE A 21 -13.64 -5.76 3.40
C PHE A 21 -14.36 -6.68 4.38
N LEU A 22 -13.67 -7.10 5.45
CA LEU A 22 -14.26 -7.89 6.52
C LEU A 22 -15.35 -7.11 7.26
N ALA A 23 -15.15 -5.81 7.51
CA ALA A 23 -16.19 -4.97 8.11
C ALA A 23 -17.47 -4.97 7.26
N GLN A 24 -17.35 -4.97 5.95
CA GLN A 24 -18.49 -5.08 5.04
C GLN A 24 -19.07 -6.49 5.00
N ALA A 25 -18.24 -7.52 4.86
CA ALA A 25 -18.67 -8.92 4.76
C ALA A 25 -19.36 -9.41 6.03
N LYS A 26 -18.86 -9.01 7.21
CA LYS A 26 -19.44 -9.33 8.52
C LYS A 26 -20.66 -8.48 8.88
N GLY A 27 -21.02 -7.50 8.05
CA GLY A 27 -22.14 -6.62 8.32
C GLY A 27 -21.88 -5.53 9.36
N PHE A 28 -20.63 -5.32 9.81
CA PHE A 28 -20.32 -4.35 10.86
C PHE A 28 -20.67 -2.92 10.44
N PHE A 29 -20.49 -2.55 9.17
CA PHE A 29 -20.94 -1.25 8.68
C PHE A 29 -22.47 -1.11 8.71
N HIS A 30 -23.20 -2.18 8.40
CA HIS A 30 -24.66 -2.18 8.47
C HIS A 30 -25.16 -2.01 9.91
N GLU A 31 -24.54 -2.69 10.86
CA GLU A 31 -24.87 -2.57 12.31
C GLU A 31 -24.56 -1.15 12.84
N GLU A 32 -23.55 -0.47 12.28
CA GLU A 32 -23.26 0.95 12.55
C GLU A 32 -24.18 1.93 11.79
N GLY A 33 -25.16 1.43 11.03
CA GLY A 33 -26.14 2.24 10.31
C GLY A 33 -25.61 2.92 9.05
N ILE A 34 -24.47 2.50 8.52
CA ILE A 34 -23.84 3.07 7.33
C ILE A 34 -23.80 2.08 6.16
N LYS A 35 -23.71 2.64 4.95
CA LYS A 35 -23.40 1.89 3.72
C LYS A 35 -22.07 2.41 3.17
N VAL A 36 -21.18 1.50 2.76
CA VAL A 36 -19.87 1.85 2.21
C VAL A 36 -19.74 1.31 0.80
N ALA A 37 -19.29 2.16 -0.13
CA ALA A 37 -18.81 1.75 -1.45
C ALA A 37 -17.29 1.73 -1.43
N ILE A 38 -16.68 0.57 -1.46
CA ILE A 38 -15.24 0.43 -1.57
C ILE A 38 -14.86 0.49 -3.04
N LEU A 39 -13.96 1.42 -3.38
CA LEU A 39 -13.48 1.68 -4.74
C LEU A 39 -11.98 1.42 -4.80
N GLU A 40 -11.52 0.86 -5.91
CA GLU A 40 -10.10 0.70 -6.21
C GLU A 40 -9.64 1.80 -7.18
N PRO A 41 -8.43 2.38 -7.03
CA PRO A 41 -7.97 3.43 -7.92
C PRO A 41 -7.51 2.86 -9.27
N ASN A 42 -7.67 3.62 -10.34
CA ASN A 42 -7.03 3.34 -11.62
C ASN A 42 -5.53 3.67 -11.57
N ASP A 43 -5.18 4.79 -10.94
CA ASP A 43 -3.80 5.19 -10.63
C ASP A 43 -3.69 5.55 -9.14
N PRO A 44 -2.80 4.88 -8.39
CA PRO A 44 -2.57 5.21 -6.99
C PRO A 44 -2.17 6.66 -6.73
N SER A 45 -1.56 7.34 -7.72
CA SER A 45 -1.10 8.73 -7.59
C SER A 45 -2.26 9.72 -7.39
N ASP A 46 -3.45 9.42 -7.91
CA ASP A 46 -4.60 10.34 -7.93
C ASP A 46 -5.45 10.30 -6.66
N VAL A 47 -5.25 9.31 -5.80
CA VAL A 47 -6.11 9.05 -4.63
C VAL A 47 -6.25 10.26 -3.72
N THR A 48 -5.14 10.94 -3.42
CA THR A 48 -5.14 12.12 -2.53
C THR A 48 -5.95 13.27 -3.11
N GLU A 49 -5.85 13.50 -4.43
CA GLU A 49 -6.60 14.53 -5.14
C GLU A 49 -8.10 14.18 -5.23
N ILE A 50 -8.42 12.91 -5.50
CA ILE A 50 -9.81 12.44 -5.58
C ILE A 50 -10.53 12.64 -4.25
N ILE A 51 -9.88 12.31 -3.13
CA ILE A 51 -10.44 12.52 -1.80
C ILE A 51 -10.47 14.04 -1.48
N GLY A 52 -9.38 14.75 -1.74
CA GLY A 52 -9.31 16.20 -1.49
C GLY A 52 -10.33 17.02 -2.28
N SER A 53 -10.65 16.61 -3.50
CA SER A 53 -11.71 17.26 -4.30
C SER A 53 -13.15 16.86 -3.91
N GLY A 54 -13.31 15.92 -2.97
CA GLY A 54 -14.64 15.43 -2.54
C GLY A 54 -15.31 14.48 -3.51
N LYS A 55 -14.57 13.95 -4.52
CA LYS A 55 -15.08 12.88 -5.42
C LYS A 55 -15.15 11.52 -4.71
N ALA A 56 -14.38 11.34 -3.63
CA ALA A 56 -14.55 10.29 -2.64
C ALA A 56 -14.55 10.92 -1.24
N ASP A 57 -15.32 10.34 -0.33
CA ASP A 57 -15.50 10.89 1.03
C ASP A 57 -14.29 10.57 1.92
N MET A 58 -13.80 9.35 1.81
CA MET A 58 -12.73 8.80 2.64
C MET A 58 -11.88 7.82 1.81
N GLY A 59 -10.75 7.42 2.35
CA GLY A 59 -9.94 6.37 1.76
C GLY A 59 -8.71 6.01 2.57
N THR A 60 -7.82 5.24 1.96
CA THR A 60 -6.50 4.96 2.49
C THR A 60 -5.42 5.64 1.66
N LYS A 61 -4.35 6.09 2.30
CA LYS A 61 -3.17 6.63 1.61
C LYS A 61 -1.92 6.53 2.47
N ALA A 62 -0.77 6.37 1.82
CA ALA A 62 0.50 6.42 2.51
C ALA A 62 0.72 7.81 3.14
N MET A 63 1.33 7.84 4.32
CA MET A 63 1.54 9.05 5.11
C MET A 63 2.27 10.15 4.31
N ILE A 64 3.32 9.80 3.59
CA ILE A 64 4.09 10.76 2.78
C ILE A 64 3.22 11.46 1.72
N HIS A 65 2.32 10.73 1.07
CA HIS A 65 1.39 11.32 0.09
C HIS A 65 0.34 12.19 0.77
N THR A 66 -0.09 11.81 1.98
CA THR A 66 -1.05 12.58 2.77
C THR A 66 -0.44 13.93 3.18
N ILE A 67 0.81 13.93 3.66
CA ILE A 67 1.57 15.14 4.00
C ILE A 67 1.73 16.03 2.76
N ALA A 68 2.18 15.45 1.64
CA ALA A 68 2.37 16.20 0.39
C ALA A 68 1.05 16.77 -0.15
N GLY A 69 -0.05 16.01 -0.07
CA GLY A 69 -1.39 16.47 -0.45
C GLY A 69 -1.85 17.65 0.40
N ALA A 70 -1.69 17.56 1.72
CA ALA A 70 -2.02 18.65 2.64
C ALA A 70 -1.17 19.91 2.37
N ALA A 71 0.14 19.72 2.10
CA ALA A 71 1.04 20.82 1.74
C ALA A 71 0.66 21.50 0.39
N ARG A 72 0.07 20.75 -0.54
CA ARG A 72 -0.50 21.26 -1.79
C ARG A 72 -1.88 21.92 -1.62
N GLY A 73 -2.42 21.94 -0.40
CA GLY A 73 -3.69 22.60 -0.05
C GLY A 73 -4.93 21.71 -0.22
N PHE A 74 -4.79 20.42 -0.45
CA PHE A 74 -5.96 19.52 -0.47
C PHE A 74 -6.59 19.45 0.93
N PRO A 75 -7.92 19.64 1.04
CA PRO A 75 -8.62 19.60 2.33
C PRO A 75 -8.84 18.14 2.79
N ILE A 76 -7.76 17.50 3.19
CA ILE A 76 -7.75 16.13 3.72
C ILE A 76 -7.28 16.10 5.16
N GLU A 77 -7.72 15.10 5.90
CA GLU A 77 -7.33 14.86 7.29
C GLU A 77 -7.17 13.38 7.56
N SER A 78 -6.13 13.01 8.32
CA SER A 78 -5.95 11.65 8.82
C SER A 78 -6.90 11.39 9.98
N ILE A 79 -7.62 10.27 9.93
CA ILE A 79 -8.59 9.85 10.94
C ILE A 79 -8.21 8.55 11.65
N GLY A 80 -7.09 7.95 11.25
CA GLY A 80 -6.57 6.72 11.85
C GLY A 80 -5.46 6.10 11.01
N THR A 81 -4.93 4.99 11.50
CA THR A 81 -3.85 4.24 10.87
C THR A 81 -4.34 2.84 10.50
N LEU A 82 -4.08 2.42 9.26
CA LEU A 82 -4.31 1.06 8.80
C LEU A 82 -3.07 0.19 9.03
N LEU A 83 -1.87 0.71 8.71
CA LEU A 83 -0.59 0.06 8.98
C LEU A 83 0.33 1.06 9.70
N ASP A 84 0.85 0.66 10.83
CA ASP A 84 1.70 1.44 11.72
C ASP A 84 3.20 1.11 11.61
N GLU A 85 3.54 0.17 10.72
CA GLU A 85 4.92 -0.22 10.41
C GLU A 85 5.23 -0.07 8.91
N PRO A 86 6.48 0.24 8.54
CA PRO A 86 6.94 0.19 7.16
C PRO A 86 6.91 -1.25 6.63
N PHE A 87 6.43 -1.42 5.41
CA PHE A 87 6.37 -2.71 4.73
C PHE A 87 6.82 -2.59 3.26
N THR A 88 7.59 -1.55 2.98
CA THR A 88 8.12 -1.24 1.66
C THR A 88 9.62 -1.43 1.60
N GLY A 89 10.11 -1.78 0.43
CA GLY A 89 11.53 -1.96 0.17
C GLY A 89 11.84 -1.98 -1.32
N VAL A 90 13.09 -2.17 -1.62
CA VAL A 90 13.55 -2.42 -2.99
C VAL A 90 13.68 -3.93 -3.15
N VAL A 91 12.74 -4.56 -3.87
CA VAL A 91 12.75 -5.99 -4.15
C VAL A 91 13.62 -6.30 -5.37
N TYR A 92 14.31 -7.43 -5.35
CA TYR A 92 15.15 -7.91 -6.43
C TYR A 92 15.36 -9.42 -6.34
N LEU A 93 15.87 -10.02 -7.43
CA LEU A 93 16.33 -11.41 -7.42
C LEU A 93 17.82 -11.46 -7.10
N ALA A 94 18.26 -12.43 -6.30
CA ALA A 94 19.65 -12.60 -5.88
C ALA A 94 20.62 -12.66 -7.06
N ILE A 95 20.17 -13.26 -8.20
CA ILE A 95 20.93 -13.31 -9.44
C ILE A 95 21.29 -11.93 -10.00
N SER A 96 20.59 -10.86 -9.62
CA SER A 96 20.90 -9.48 -10.03
C SER A 96 22.23 -8.98 -9.48
N GLY A 97 22.81 -9.67 -8.48
CA GLY A 97 24.04 -9.30 -7.80
C GLY A 97 23.91 -8.11 -6.83
N ILE A 98 22.70 -7.67 -6.56
CA ILE A 98 22.43 -6.60 -5.57
C ILE A 98 22.64 -7.19 -4.17
N LYS A 99 23.39 -6.48 -3.33
CA LYS A 99 23.69 -6.85 -1.94
C LYS A 99 23.32 -5.77 -0.94
N ASP A 100 23.40 -4.53 -1.39
CA ASP A 100 23.10 -3.32 -0.63
C ASP A 100 22.55 -2.25 -1.57
N PHE A 101 22.21 -1.09 -1.01
CA PHE A 101 21.64 -0.02 -1.83
C PHE A 101 22.63 0.53 -2.87
N THR A 102 23.92 0.56 -2.57
CA THR A 102 24.95 1.07 -3.50
C THR A 102 25.15 0.16 -4.70
N SER A 103 24.79 -1.12 -4.59
CA SER A 103 24.78 -2.10 -5.69
C SER A 103 23.74 -1.80 -6.76
N LEU A 104 22.85 -0.81 -6.54
CA LEU A 104 21.91 -0.32 -7.57
C LEU A 104 22.61 0.52 -8.66
N ARG A 105 23.91 0.85 -8.50
CA ARG A 105 24.68 1.53 -9.55
C ARG A 105 24.65 0.73 -10.86
N GLY A 106 24.29 1.42 -11.95
CA GLY A 106 24.15 0.81 -13.27
C GLY A 106 22.93 -0.08 -13.45
N LYS A 107 22.06 -0.22 -12.45
CA LYS A 107 20.85 -1.06 -12.51
C LYS A 107 19.64 -0.26 -12.99
N ARG A 108 18.66 -0.98 -13.54
CA ARG A 108 17.33 -0.45 -13.86
C ARG A 108 16.45 -0.65 -12.63
N VAL A 109 15.99 0.46 -12.04
CA VAL A 109 15.20 0.45 -10.79
C VAL A 109 13.78 0.89 -11.09
N GLY A 110 12.83 -0.01 -10.85
CA GLY A 110 11.42 0.22 -11.08
C GLY A 110 10.76 1.07 -9.99
N TYR A 111 9.83 1.93 -10.38
CA TYR A 111 9.01 2.70 -9.46
C TYR A 111 7.56 2.81 -9.93
N VAL A 112 6.64 3.07 -8.98
CA VAL A 112 5.21 3.11 -9.25
C VAL A 112 4.77 4.50 -9.73
N GLY A 113 5.05 5.53 -8.95
CA GLY A 113 4.67 6.91 -9.20
C GLY A 113 5.73 7.88 -8.69
N GLU A 114 5.47 9.17 -8.78
CA GLU A 114 6.40 10.24 -8.44
C GLU A 114 7.07 10.04 -7.06
N PHE A 115 6.28 9.70 -6.05
CA PHE A 115 6.81 9.51 -4.69
C PHE A 115 7.73 8.28 -4.57
N GLY A 116 7.46 7.21 -5.31
CA GLY A 116 8.37 6.06 -5.37
C GLY A 116 9.73 6.48 -5.97
N LYS A 117 9.71 7.33 -6.99
CA LYS A 117 10.95 7.88 -7.55
C LYS A 117 11.68 8.79 -6.56
N ILE A 118 10.96 9.70 -5.91
CA ILE A 118 11.54 10.59 -4.88
C ILE A 118 12.19 9.76 -3.76
N GLN A 119 11.55 8.70 -3.29
CA GLN A 119 12.13 7.83 -2.26
C GLN A 119 13.45 7.20 -2.71
N ILE A 120 13.52 6.72 -3.96
CA ILE A 120 14.77 6.18 -4.51
C ILE A 120 15.84 7.26 -4.59
N ASP A 121 15.50 8.46 -5.09
CA ASP A 121 16.41 9.57 -5.25
C ASP A 121 16.98 10.04 -3.90
N GLU A 122 16.14 10.16 -2.87
CA GLU A 122 16.56 10.54 -1.51
C GLU A 122 17.47 9.49 -0.88
N LEU A 123 17.12 8.20 -1.01
CA LEU A 123 18.00 7.12 -0.56
C LEU A 123 19.31 7.11 -1.34
N ALA A 124 19.26 7.34 -2.66
CA ALA A 124 20.48 7.42 -3.48
C ALA A 124 21.40 8.54 -2.97
N ALA A 125 20.86 9.72 -2.72
CA ALA A 125 21.62 10.83 -2.15
C ALA A 125 22.21 10.50 -0.77
N HIS A 126 21.43 9.84 0.10
CA HIS A 126 21.89 9.38 1.41
C HIS A 126 23.08 8.42 1.32
N TYR A 127 23.09 7.54 0.32
CA TYR A 127 24.18 6.59 0.07
C TYR A 127 25.28 7.13 -0.88
N GLY A 128 25.34 8.45 -1.09
CA GLY A 128 26.36 9.08 -1.93
C GLY A 128 26.24 8.71 -3.42
N MET A 129 25.02 8.45 -3.88
CA MET A 129 24.68 8.20 -5.25
C MET A 129 23.91 9.39 -5.83
N SER A 130 23.96 9.54 -7.15
CA SER A 130 23.17 10.52 -7.90
C SER A 130 22.10 9.83 -8.75
N GLN A 131 21.15 10.61 -9.25
CA GLN A 131 20.14 10.10 -10.17
C GLN A 131 20.70 9.51 -11.48
N SER A 132 21.94 9.86 -11.85
CA SER A 132 22.63 9.31 -13.00
C SER A 132 23.31 7.96 -12.74
N ASP A 133 23.40 7.53 -11.48
CA ASP A 133 24.05 6.27 -11.12
C ASP A 133 23.18 5.04 -11.36
N TYR A 134 21.88 5.22 -11.63
CA TYR A 134 20.94 4.15 -11.96
C TYR A 134 19.92 4.62 -13.00
N THR A 135 19.22 3.68 -13.62
CA THR A 135 18.15 3.99 -14.58
C THR A 135 16.80 3.84 -13.90
N ALA A 136 16.08 4.93 -13.66
CA ALA A 136 14.73 4.90 -13.12
C ALA A 136 13.72 4.49 -14.21
N VAL A 137 12.91 3.46 -13.97
CA VAL A 137 11.91 2.94 -14.91
C VAL A 137 10.53 2.98 -14.26
N ARG A 138 9.60 3.74 -14.85
CA ARG A 138 8.21 3.76 -14.37
C ARG A 138 7.49 2.49 -14.84
N VAL A 139 7.14 1.61 -13.91
CA VAL A 139 6.47 0.33 -14.18
C VAL A 139 5.03 0.28 -13.63
N GLY A 140 4.59 1.33 -12.96
CA GLY A 140 3.29 1.35 -12.28
C GLY A 140 3.21 0.26 -11.22
N MET A 141 2.05 -0.36 -11.07
CA MET A 141 1.82 -1.43 -10.08
C MET A 141 2.44 -2.79 -10.46
N ASN A 142 3.07 -2.90 -11.64
CA ASN A 142 3.54 -4.16 -12.23
C ASN A 142 5.03 -4.45 -11.96
N VAL A 143 5.54 -4.09 -10.77
CA VAL A 143 6.96 -4.26 -10.43
C VAL A 143 7.39 -5.74 -10.49
N ALA A 144 6.61 -6.65 -9.93
CA ALA A 144 6.93 -8.07 -9.96
C ALA A 144 7.01 -8.60 -11.40
N ASP A 145 6.04 -8.25 -12.25
CA ASP A 145 6.04 -8.67 -13.65
C ASP A 145 7.19 -8.06 -14.46
N ALA A 146 7.56 -6.82 -14.17
CA ALA A 146 8.69 -6.18 -14.82
C ALA A 146 10.03 -6.88 -14.46
N ILE A 147 10.18 -7.36 -13.20
CA ILE A 147 11.32 -8.18 -12.78
C ILE A 147 11.30 -9.54 -13.49
N LYS A 148 10.14 -10.23 -13.51
CA LYS A 148 9.97 -11.52 -14.19
C LYS A 148 10.34 -11.46 -15.67
N ARG A 149 10.01 -10.36 -16.35
CA ARG A 149 10.35 -10.13 -17.76
C ARG A 149 11.76 -9.58 -18.00
N GLY A 150 12.53 -9.29 -16.93
CA GLY A 150 13.85 -8.69 -17.05
C GLY A 150 13.86 -7.27 -17.59
N GLU A 151 12.77 -6.53 -17.44
CA GLU A 151 12.67 -5.10 -17.81
C GLU A 151 13.37 -4.21 -16.80
N ILE A 152 13.37 -4.62 -15.52
CA ILE A 152 14.06 -3.97 -14.41
C ILE A 152 14.86 -5.00 -13.61
N ASP A 153 15.88 -4.52 -12.90
CA ASP A 153 16.76 -5.36 -12.08
C ASP A 153 16.31 -5.36 -10.61
N ALA A 154 15.62 -4.30 -10.19
CA ALA A 154 15.06 -4.12 -8.86
C ALA A 154 13.90 -3.12 -8.91
N GLY A 155 13.07 -3.04 -7.87
CA GLY A 155 12.00 -2.03 -7.83
C GLY A 155 11.41 -1.81 -6.46
N ILE A 156 10.86 -0.60 -6.23
CA ILE A 156 10.12 -0.29 -5.01
C ILE A 156 8.84 -1.13 -4.98
N SER A 157 8.66 -1.84 -3.89
CA SER A 157 7.65 -2.88 -3.74
C SER A 157 7.13 -2.99 -2.31
N LEU A 158 6.02 -3.69 -2.19
CA LEU A 158 5.42 -4.06 -0.91
C LEU A 158 5.85 -5.49 -0.56
N GLU A 159 6.29 -5.70 0.68
CA GLU A 159 6.69 -7.00 1.20
C GLU A 159 5.56 -8.03 1.09
N ASN A 160 4.35 -7.63 1.46
CA ASN A 160 3.17 -8.48 1.48
C ASN A 160 2.42 -8.61 0.13
N VAL A 161 2.98 -8.11 -0.96
CA VAL A 161 2.40 -8.20 -2.31
C VAL A 161 3.44 -8.67 -3.31
N GLN A 162 4.27 -7.77 -3.83
CA GLN A 162 5.19 -8.09 -4.94
C GLN A 162 6.29 -9.07 -4.54
N MET A 163 6.75 -9.04 -3.27
CA MET A 163 7.70 -10.04 -2.79
C MET A 163 7.07 -11.43 -2.80
N VAL A 164 5.84 -11.57 -2.28
CA VAL A 164 5.09 -12.83 -2.30
C VAL A 164 4.82 -13.31 -3.72
N GLU A 165 4.43 -12.41 -4.64
CA GLU A 165 4.21 -12.73 -6.06
C GLU A 165 5.48 -13.27 -6.74
N LEU A 166 6.65 -12.74 -6.37
CA LEU A 166 7.93 -13.24 -6.89
C LEU A 166 8.34 -14.58 -6.26
N GLU A 167 8.09 -14.77 -4.97
CA GLU A 167 8.34 -16.02 -4.28
C GLU A 167 7.51 -17.17 -4.86
N GLU A 168 6.22 -16.93 -5.11
CA GLU A 168 5.33 -17.90 -5.77
C GLU A 168 5.81 -18.21 -7.20
N TRP A 169 6.18 -17.18 -7.97
CA TRP A 169 6.74 -17.38 -9.29
C TRP A 169 8.05 -18.19 -9.26
N CYS A 170 8.92 -17.96 -8.28
CA CYS A 170 10.12 -18.75 -8.09
C CYS A 170 9.77 -20.23 -7.85
N LYS A 171 8.81 -20.54 -6.99
CA LYS A 171 8.33 -21.90 -6.75
C LYS A 171 7.79 -22.55 -8.03
N GLU A 172 6.91 -21.84 -8.76
CA GLU A 172 6.31 -22.33 -10.00
C GLU A 172 7.34 -22.62 -11.10
N THR A 173 8.43 -21.85 -11.13
CA THR A 173 9.51 -21.99 -12.13
C THR A 173 10.69 -22.85 -11.66
N GLY A 174 10.59 -23.47 -10.48
CA GLY A 174 11.64 -24.33 -9.92
C GLY A 174 12.89 -23.56 -9.46
N ARG A 175 12.76 -22.27 -9.21
CA ARG A 175 13.82 -21.44 -8.63
C ARG A 175 13.83 -21.56 -7.11
N PRO A 176 14.97 -21.34 -6.44
CA PRO A 176 15.02 -21.29 -4.98
C PRO A 176 14.11 -20.16 -4.44
N SER A 177 13.36 -20.44 -3.37
CA SER A 177 12.50 -19.42 -2.75
C SER A 177 13.30 -18.28 -2.11
N ASP A 178 14.54 -18.55 -1.71
CA ASP A 178 15.47 -17.57 -1.15
C ASP A 178 16.14 -16.68 -2.21
N GLU A 179 15.77 -16.83 -3.49
CA GLU A 179 16.23 -15.96 -4.57
C GLU A 179 15.59 -14.57 -4.49
N VAL A 180 14.41 -14.44 -3.90
CA VAL A 180 13.75 -13.14 -3.72
C VAL A 180 14.31 -12.44 -2.49
N LYS A 181 14.78 -11.21 -2.67
CA LYS A 181 15.39 -10.38 -1.61
C LYS A 181 14.76 -9.02 -1.61
N MET A 182 14.80 -8.37 -0.45
CA MET A 182 14.36 -7.00 -0.27
C MET A 182 15.34 -6.20 0.58
N LEU A 183 15.71 -5.02 0.11
CA LEU A 183 16.33 -4.00 0.93
C LEU A 183 15.19 -3.17 1.53
N ARG A 184 14.94 -3.32 2.82
CA ARG A 184 13.84 -2.63 3.52
C ARG A 184 14.13 -1.14 3.66
N ILE A 185 13.12 -0.30 3.43
CA ILE A 185 13.29 1.17 3.49
C ILE A 185 13.58 1.65 4.91
N ASP A 186 12.96 1.06 5.91
CA ASP A 186 13.20 1.41 7.32
C ASP A 186 14.63 1.13 7.77
N GLU A 187 15.22 0.02 7.30
CA GLU A 187 16.63 -0.31 7.53
C GLU A 187 17.57 0.63 6.75
N LEU A 188 17.26 0.87 5.47
CA LEU A 188 18.03 1.74 4.59
C LEU A 188 18.06 3.19 5.09
N ALA A 189 16.93 3.70 5.54
CA ALA A 189 16.83 5.06 6.06
C ALA A 189 17.31 5.20 7.50
N GLN A 190 17.73 4.11 8.15
CA GLN A 190 18.20 4.07 9.55
C GLN A 190 17.21 4.76 10.50
N LEU A 191 15.91 4.61 10.22
CA LEU A 191 14.87 5.33 10.96
C LEU A 191 14.83 4.97 12.45
N GLY A 192 15.37 3.82 12.84
CA GLY A 192 15.57 3.41 14.24
C GLY A 192 14.29 3.35 15.08
N CYS A 193 13.14 3.59 14.47
CA CYS A 193 11.84 3.63 15.14
C CYS A 193 10.86 2.63 14.51
N CYS A 194 10.16 1.92 15.37
CA CYS A 194 9.09 1.01 15.01
C CYS A 194 7.77 1.71 14.69
N CYS A 195 7.65 3.03 14.85
CA CYS A 195 6.40 3.77 14.80
C CYS A 195 6.33 4.68 13.58
N PHE A 196 6.36 4.10 12.39
CA PHE A 196 6.15 4.83 11.15
C PHE A 196 4.79 4.44 10.56
N CYS A 197 3.75 5.23 10.84
CA CYS A 197 2.42 5.02 10.25
C CYS A 197 2.51 5.04 8.72
N SER A 198 2.58 3.86 8.11
CA SER A 198 2.84 3.79 6.67
C SER A 198 1.59 4.03 5.83
N ILE A 199 0.43 3.49 6.24
CA ILE A 199 -0.85 3.69 5.56
C ILE A 199 -1.89 4.26 6.54
N LEU A 200 -2.45 5.40 6.16
CA LEU A 200 -3.45 6.12 6.95
C LEU A 200 -4.86 5.91 6.38
N TYR A 201 -5.86 5.95 7.24
CA TYR A 201 -7.22 6.31 6.87
C TYR A 201 -7.28 7.84 6.77
N ILE A 202 -7.70 8.34 5.61
CA ILE A 202 -7.85 9.77 5.36
C ILE A 202 -9.27 10.09 4.93
N ALA A 203 -9.71 11.30 5.19
CA ALA A 203 -11.03 11.79 4.80
C ALA A 203 -10.97 13.21 4.25
N ASN A 204 -11.95 13.54 3.43
CA ASN A 204 -12.20 14.90 2.99
C ASN A 204 -12.69 15.75 4.17
N LYS A 205 -12.07 16.89 4.46
CA LYS A 205 -12.44 17.76 5.60
C LYS A 205 -13.89 18.23 5.56
N PRO A 206 -14.43 18.76 4.44
CA PRO A 206 -15.86 19.09 4.32
C PRO A 206 -16.80 17.91 4.61
N PHE A 207 -16.42 16.68 4.25
CA PHE A 207 -17.19 15.49 4.61
C PHE A 207 -17.17 15.24 6.13
N LEU A 208 -16.01 15.36 6.78
CA LEU A 208 -15.89 15.20 8.24
C LEU A 208 -16.71 16.23 9.02
N GLU A 209 -16.69 17.49 8.58
CA GLU A 209 -17.46 18.57 9.18
C GLU A 209 -18.98 18.33 9.07
N LYS A 210 -19.43 17.88 7.90
CA LYS A 210 -20.85 17.62 7.63
C LYS A 210 -21.35 16.30 8.20
N HIS A 211 -20.52 15.27 8.26
CA HIS A 211 -20.90 13.91 8.60
C HIS A 211 -19.94 13.21 9.60
N PRO A 212 -19.59 13.85 10.74
CA PRO A 212 -18.61 13.30 11.68
C PRO A 212 -19.03 11.95 12.23
N GLU A 213 -20.33 11.70 12.43
CA GLU A 213 -20.84 10.42 12.94
C GLU A 213 -20.67 9.26 11.94
N LYS A 214 -20.76 9.55 10.63
CA LYS A 214 -20.50 8.54 9.61
C LYS A 214 -19.04 8.10 9.61
N ALA A 215 -18.10 9.04 9.74
CA ALA A 215 -16.69 8.74 9.84
C ALA A 215 -16.38 7.91 11.10
N ARG A 216 -16.95 8.27 12.24
CA ARG A 216 -16.81 7.49 13.48
C ARG A 216 -17.41 6.09 13.36
N ALA A 217 -18.60 5.96 12.77
CA ALA A 217 -19.25 4.67 12.51
C ALA A 217 -18.39 3.77 11.60
N PHE A 218 -17.80 4.35 10.55
CA PHE A 218 -16.85 3.64 9.69
C PHE A 218 -15.66 3.10 10.50
N MET A 219 -15.01 3.95 11.30
CA MET A 219 -13.85 3.55 12.11
C MET A 219 -14.21 2.50 13.17
N ARG A 220 -15.42 2.54 13.78
CA ARG A 220 -15.88 1.48 14.69
C ARG A 220 -16.06 0.17 13.95
N GLY A 221 -16.66 0.18 12.77
CA GLY A 221 -16.83 -1.03 11.95
C GLY A 221 -15.49 -1.66 11.56
N VAL A 222 -14.52 -0.84 11.13
CA VAL A 222 -13.17 -1.29 10.79
C VAL A 222 -12.44 -1.82 12.02
N LYS A 223 -12.53 -1.13 13.17
CA LYS A 223 -11.92 -1.62 14.41
C LYS A 223 -12.42 -3.02 14.78
N ARG A 224 -13.72 -3.25 14.74
CA ARG A 224 -14.31 -4.59 15.01
C ARG A 224 -13.78 -5.64 14.05
N ALA A 225 -13.60 -5.29 12.77
CA ALA A 225 -13.04 -6.20 11.77
C ALA A 225 -11.55 -6.48 12.02
N THR A 226 -10.80 -5.49 12.48
CA THR A 226 -9.40 -5.66 12.90
C THR A 226 -9.30 -6.58 14.12
N ASP A 227 -10.12 -6.35 15.13
CA ASP A 227 -10.18 -7.21 16.32
C ASP A 227 -10.54 -8.67 15.94
N TYR A 228 -11.45 -8.84 14.99
CA TYR A 228 -11.80 -10.17 14.46
C TYR A 228 -10.63 -10.81 13.72
N LEU A 229 -9.98 -10.07 12.81
CA LEU A 229 -8.83 -10.55 12.04
C LEU A 229 -7.67 -10.98 12.93
N THR A 230 -7.37 -10.23 13.99
CA THR A 230 -6.29 -10.54 14.93
C THR A 230 -6.63 -11.71 15.86
N SER A 231 -7.89 -11.88 16.20
CA SER A 231 -8.34 -12.96 17.08
C SER A 231 -8.53 -14.29 16.33
N PHE A 232 -8.92 -14.25 15.05
CA PHE A 232 -9.26 -15.40 14.22
C PHE A 232 -8.63 -15.30 12.84
N PRO A 233 -7.29 -15.26 12.71
CA PRO A 233 -6.61 -14.92 11.45
C PRO A 233 -6.91 -15.91 10.30
N THR A 234 -6.99 -17.20 10.59
CA THR A 234 -7.26 -18.23 9.57
C THR A 234 -8.67 -18.12 8.99
N GLU A 235 -9.67 -17.99 9.87
CA GLU A 235 -11.07 -17.83 9.49
C GLU A 235 -11.30 -16.52 8.74
N ALA A 236 -10.77 -15.42 9.26
CA ALA A 236 -10.87 -14.10 8.66
C ALA A 236 -10.23 -14.06 7.27
N TRP A 237 -9.07 -14.71 7.11
CA TRP A 237 -8.43 -14.84 5.80
C TRP A 237 -9.27 -15.66 4.83
N GLY A 238 -9.86 -16.77 5.30
CA GLY A 238 -10.78 -17.59 4.50
C GLY A 238 -11.99 -16.79 4.00
N GLU A 239 -12.62 -16.00 4.86
CA GLU A 239 -13.74 -15.12 4.53
C GLU A 239 -13.33 -14.00 3.55
N TYR A 240 -12.17 -13.37 3.79
CA TYR A 240 -11.66 -12.31 2.89
C TYR A 240 -11.41 -12.84 1.48
N LYS A 241 -10.77 -14.01 1.33
CA LYS A 241 -10.55 -14.65 0.02
C LYS A 241 -11.86 -14.98 -0.71
N GLN A 242 -12.89 -15.42 0.02
CA GLN A 242 -14.20 -15.68 -0.58
C GLN A 242 -14.87 -14.40 -1.07
N TYR A 243 -14.73 -13.32 -0.31
CA TYR A 243 -15.26 -12.01 -0.66
C TYR A 243 -14.53 -11.41 -1.86
N LYS A 244 -13.23 -11.57 -1.92
CA LYS A 244 -12.34 -11.12 -3.02
C LYS A 244 -11.87 -12.31 -3.84
N LYS A 245 -12.77 -12.87 -4.66
CA LYS A 245 -12.49 -14.01 -5.55
C LYS A 245 -11.29 -13.86 -6.48
N GLN A 246 -10.76 -12.63 -6.63
CA GLN A 246 -9.60 -12.31 -7.45
C GLN A 246 -8.27 -12.53 -6.73
N MET A 247 -8.30 -12.75 -5.41
CA MET A 247 -7.07 -13.10 -4.68
C MET A 247 -6.74 -14.56 -4.91
N ASN A 248 -5.54 -14.80 -5.41
CA ASN A 248 -5.04 -16.15 -5.60
C ASN A 248 -5.01 -16.91 -4.27
N SER A 249 -5.25 -18.21 -4.34
CA SER A 249 -5.29 -19.11 -3.18
C SER A 249 -3.96 -19.21 -2.44
N SER A 250 -2.89 -18.70 -3.02
CA SER A 250 -1.50 -18.73 -2.55
C SER A 250 -1.10 -17.54 -1.67
N LEU A 251 -1.93 -16.52 -1.56
CA LEU A 251 -1.67 -15.36 -0.69
C LEU A 251 -2.25 -15.55 0.69
#